data_dfcc014993ad5d95eb6b244a26070263
#
_entry.id   dfcc014993ad5d95eb6b244a26070263
#
_cell.length_a   1.000
_cell.length_b   1.000
_cell.length_c   1.000
_cell.angle_alpha   90.00
_cell.angle_beta   90.00
_cell.angle_gamma   90.00
#
_symmetry.space_group_name_H-M   'P 1'
#
loop_
_entity.id
_entity.type
_entity.pdbx_description
1 polymer ?
#
loop_
_entity_poly.entity_id
_entity_poly.type
_entity_poly.pdbx_seq_one_letter_code
_entity_poly.pdbx_strand_id
1 'polypeptide(L)'
;SGIKSVNRIIKKEAEDGAFPDFKDGKPSVTNKWNGDNFGPIYIPQAGKTVALNKESLPLYKIIITEYEGNTLEVKGNEIKINGKVVNSYTFKQDYYWMMGDNRHNSLDARYFGYTPADHIVGKPIFIWMSLDWNAKGLLNKFRPERFFTTVNGEGQPQSYFKYFLILLAGYFAWDWYRSKKKKKDTDLL
;
A
#
# COMPACT_ATOMS: atom_id res chain seq x y z
N SER A 1 -10.46 23.04 5.87
CA SER A 1 -9.66 23.77 4.89
C SER A 1 -10.28 23.57 3.52
N GLY A 2 -10.94 24.62 3.01
CA GLY A 2 -11.59 24.58 1.70
C GLY A 2 -10.57 24.68 0.56
N ILE A 3 -10.86 24.02 -0.55
CA ILE A 3 -10.13 24.18 -1.81
C ILE A 3 -10.29 25.65 -2.25
N LYS A 4 -9.19 26.41 -2.26
CA LYS A 4 -9.21 27.83 -2.58
C LYS A 4 -9.26 28.14 -4.08
N SER A 5 -8.80 27.22 -4.91
CA SER A 5 -8.91 27.30 -6.37
C SER A 5 -8.70 25.91 -6.99
N VAL A 6 -9.40 25.62 -8.08
CA VAL A 6 -9.12 24.48 -8.95
C VAL A 6 -8.55 25.04 -10.24
N ASN A 7 -7.26 24.89 -10.46
CA ASN A 7 -6.68 25.15 -11.75
C ASN A 7 -7.03 24.01 -12.71
N ARG A 8 -7.12 24.33 -14.00
CA ARG A 8 -7.49 23.40 -15.07
C ARG A 8 -6.72 22.09 -14.94
N ILE A 9 -7.44 20.97 -14.75
CA ILE A 9 -6.87 19.63 -14.84
C ILE A 9 -6.65 19.33 -16.32
N ILE A 10 -5.40 19.29 -16.74
CA ILE A 10 -5.03 18.85 -18.08
C ILE A 10 -4.86 17.34 -18.01
N LYS A 11 -5.69 16.61 -18.77
CA LYS A 11 -5.51 15.18 -18.94
C LYS A 11 -4.18 14.97 -19.66
N LYS A 12 -3.20 14.40 -18.97
CA LYS A 12 -1.93 14.02 -19.60
C LYS A 12 -2.17 12.97 -20.69
N GLU A 13 -1.39 13.03 -21.74
CA GLU A 13 -1.29 11.95 -22.71
C GLU A 13 -0.64 10.71 -22.04
N ALA A 14 -0.63 9.57 -22.76
CA ALA A 14 0.00 8.34 -22.25
C ALA A 14 1.42 8.65 -21.77
N GLU A 15 1.74 8.16 -20.57
CA GLU A 15 3.05 8.36 -19.93
C GLU A 15 3.91 7.14 -20.20
N ASP A 16 5.14 7.38 -20.65
CA ASP A 16 6.11 6.31 -20.86
C ASP A 16 6.38 5.60 -19.54
N GLY A 17 6.34 4.27 -19.56
CA GLY A 17 6.61 3.45 -18.40
C GLY A 17 5.40 3.14 -17.49
N ALA A 18 4.17 3.55 -17.84
CA ALA A 18 2.98 3.06 -17.15
C ALA A 18 2.76 1.56 -17.44
N PHE A 19 2.23 0.82 -16.45
CA PHE A 19 1.88 -0.59 -16.62
C PHE A 19 0.89 -0.78 -17.81
N PRO A 20 1.05 -1.81 -18.65
CA PRO A 20 1.94 -2.98 -18.51
C PRO A 20 3.36 -2.80 -19.09
N ASP A 21 3.71 -1.66 -19.65
CA ASP A 21 4.92 -1.46 -20.44
C ASP A 21 6.09 -0.84 -19.67
N PHE A 22 6.03 -0.87 -18.34
CA PHE A 22 7.01 -0.25 -17.45
C PHE A 22 8.49 -0.63 -17.75
N LYS A 23 8.73 -1.89 -18.12
CA LYS A 23 10.10 -2.38 -18.39
C LYS A 23 10.66 -1.96 -19.75
N ASP A 24 9.80 -1.73 -20.71
CA ASP A 24 10.20 -1.49 -22.09
C ASP A 24 10.22 0.00 -22.47
N GLY A 25 9.76 0.89 -21.58
CA GLY A 25 9.74 2.33 -21.77
C GLY A 25 8.87 2.80 -22.95
N LYS A 26 8.04 1.92 -23.47
CA LYS A 26 7.12 2.22 -24.58
C LYS A 26 5.71 2.37 -24.08
N PRO A 27 4.98 3.41 -24.52
CA PRO A 27 3.57 3.54 -24.16
C PRO A 27 2.78 2.35 -24.69
N SER A 28 1.87 1.84 -23.88
CA SER A 28 0.96 0.78 -24.31
C SER A 28 0.20 1.20 -25.57
N VAL A 29 0.30 0.41 -26.61
CA VAL A 29 -0.39 0.66 -27.88
C VAL A 29 -1.92 0.60 -27.72
N THR A 30 -2.39 -0.10 -26.68
CA THR A 30 -3.79 -0.38 -26.43
C THR A 30 -4.43 0.51 -25.37
N ASN A 31 -3.67 0.95 -24.38
CA ASN A 31 -4.20 1.70 -23.24
C ASN A 31 -3.45 3.04 -23.07
N LYS A 32 -4.17 4.14 -23.25
CA LYS A 32 -3.65 5.49 -22.99
C LYS A 32 -3.62 5.79 -21.49
N TRP A 33 -3.08 4.86 -20.70
CA TRP A 33 -2.98 5.03 -19.25
C TRP A 33 -1.77 5.88 -18.88
N ASN A 34 -1.93 6.61 -17.78
CA ASN A 34 -0.88 7.40 -17.15
C ASN A 34 -1.13 7.46 -15.65
N GLY A 35 -0.24 8.09 -14.90
CA GLY A 35 -0.33 8.18 -13.45
C GLY A 35 -1.63 8.80 -12.92
N ASP A 36 -2.30 9.65 -13.69
CA ASP A 36 -3.53 10.35 -13.30
C ASP A 36 -4.80 9.70 -13.86
N ASN A 37 -4.69 8.98 -14.97
CA ASN A 37 -5.81 8.37 -15.67
C ASN A 37 -5.50 6.92 -16.01
N PHE A 38 -5.96 6.01 -15.15
CA PHE A 38 -5.65 4.60 -15.19
C PHE A 38 -6.93 3.75 -15.06
N GLY A 39 -7.01 2.65 -15.82
CA GLY A 39 -8.12 1.69 -15.77
C GLY A 39 -9.24 1.94 -16.80
N PRO A 40 -10.29 1.12 -16.79
CA PRO A 40 -10.54 0.03 -15.83
C PRO A 40 -9.57 -1.14 -15.99
N ILE A 41 -9.23 -1.81 -14.89
CA ILE A 41 -8.37 -2.99 -14.86
C ILE A 41 -9.03 -4.11 -14.04
N TYR A 42 -8.95 -5.35 -14.55
CA TYR A 42 -9.41 -6.51 -13.80
C TYR A 42 -8.31 -6.97 -12.82
N ILE A 43 -8.64 -7.10 -11.56
CA ILE A 43 -7.73 -7.60 -10.52
C ILE A 43 -7.93 -9.11 -10.39
N PRO A 44 -6.89 -9.92 -10.70
CA PRO A 44 -7.01 -11.38 -10.68
C PRO A 44 -7.24 -11.95 -9.28
N GLN A 45 -8.00 -13.03 -9.22
CA GLN A 45 -8.29 -13.80 -8.02
C GLN A 45 -7.93 -15.26 -8.23
N ALA A 46 -7.49 -15.95 -7.18
CA ALA A 46 -7.21 -17.38 -7.20
C ALA A 46 -8.37 -18.20 -7.78
N GLY A 47 -8.05 -19.13 -8.68
CA GLY A 47 -9.02 -20.01 -9.33
C GLY A 47 -9.88 -19.34 -10.40
N LYS A 48 -9.74 -18.03 -10.65
CA LYS A 48 -10.45 -17.35 -11.75
C LYS A 48 -9.67 -17.47 -13.04
N THR A 49 -10.41 -17.63 -14.14
CA THR A 49 -9.85 -17.80 -15.49
C THR A 49 -10.14 -16.57 -16.34
N VAL A 50 -9.14 -16.12 -17.06
CA VAL A 50 -9.24 -15.04 -18.05
C VAL A 50 -8.89 -15.53 -19.43
N ALA A 51 -9.47 -14.92 -20.45
CA ALA A 51 -9.06 -15.16 -21.82
C ALA A 51 -7.70 -14.53 -22.11
N LEU A 52 -6.82 -15.27 -22.77
CA LEU A 52 -5.52 -14.80 -23.24
C LEU A 52 -5.56 -14.54 -24.74
N ASN A 53 -5.25 -13.31 -25.09
CA ASN A 53 -5.05 -12.86 -26.47
C ASN A 53 -3.92 -11.82 -26.48
N LYS A 54 -3.60 -11.26 -27.65
CA LYS A 54 -2.56 -10.24 -27.78
C LYS A 54 -2.81 -8.98 -26.95
N GLU A 55 -4.06 -8.64 -26.70
CA GLU A 55 -4.45 -7.43 -25.96
C GLU A 55 -4.39 -7.64 -24.45
N SER A 56 -4.83 -8.83 -23.98
CA SER A 56 -4.84 -9.17 -22.55
C SER A 56 -3.49 -9.69 -22.03
N LEU A 57 -2.69 -10.32 -22.89
CA LEU A 57 -1.42 -10.93 -22.49
C LEU A 57 -0.44 -9.97 -21.82
N PRO A 58 -0.24 -8.73 -22.28
CA PRO A 58 0.67 -7.80 -21.63
C PRO A 58 0.33 -7.56 -20.16
N LEU A 59 -0.98 -7.52 -19.82
CA LEU A 59 -1.45 -7.32 -18.46
C LEU A 59 -1.06 -8.47 -17.52
N TYR A 60 -1.04 -9.70 -18.02
CA TYR A 60 -0.83 -10.90 -17.20
C TYR A 60 0.54 -11.54 -17.40
N LYS A 61 1.38 -11.02 -18.29
CA LYS A 61 2.70 -11.58 -18.61
C LYS A 61 3.56 -11.76 -17.36
N ILE A 62 3.71 -10.72 -16.54
CA ILE A 62 4.51 -10.75 -15.30
C ILE A 62 3.94 -11.77 -14.31
N ILE A 63 2.61 -11.84 -14.19
CA ILE A 63 1.93 -12.84 -13.35
C ILE A 63 2.33 -14.25 -13.80
N ILE A 64 2.17 -14.54 -15.08
CA ILE A 64 2.40 -15.87 -15.64
C ILE A 64 3.87 -16.28 -15.49
N THR A 65 4.80 -15.38 -15.81
CA THR A 65 6.24 -15.72 -15.90
C THR A 65 6.97 -15.57 -14.57
N GLU A 66 6.81 -14.43 -13.89
CA GLU A 66 7.63 -14.12 -12.71
C GLU A 66 6.96 -14.60 -11.42
N TYR A 67 5.66 -14.32 -11.24
CA TYR A 67 4.99 -14.66 -9.98
C TYR A 67 4.54 -16.11 -9.90
N GLU A 68 4.12 -16.69 -11.01
CA GLU A 68 3.64 -18.08 -11.04
C GLU A 68 4.63 -19.05 -11.70
N GLY A 69 5.80 -18.57 -12.16
CA GLY A 69 6.95 -19.36 -12.58
C GLY A 69 6.74 -20.18 -13.85
N ASN A 70 5.83 -19.74 -14.75
CA ASN A 70 5.58 -20.49 -15.97
C ASN A 70 6.47 -19.96 -17.13
N THR A 71 6.80 -20.84 -18.07
CA THR A 71 7.41 -20.44 -19.34
C THR A 71 6.35 -19.93 -20.30
N LEU A 72 6.62 -18.79 -20.95
CA LEU A 72 5.72 -18.15 -21.89
C LEU A 72 6.43 -17.97 -23.24
N GLU A 73 5.81 -18.50 -24.29
CA GLU A 73 6.27 -18.32 -25.67
C GLU A 73 5.12 -17.74 -26.51
N VAL A 74 5.45 -16.76 -27.36
CA VAL A 74 4.47 -16.15 -28.27
C VAL A 74 5.00 -16.20 -29.68
N LYS A 75 4.29 -16.89 -30.56
CA LYS A 75 4.63 -16.98 -31.99
C LYS A 75 3.43 -16.54 -32.82
N GLY A 76 3.51 -15.34 -33.39
CA GLY A 76 2.39 -14.76 -34.13
C GLY A 76 1.17 -14.53 -33.23
N ASN A 77 0.11 -15.32 -33.42
CA ASN A 77 -1.12 -15.29 -32.61
C ASN A 77 -1.18 -16.43 -31.59
N GLU A 78 -0.22 -17.33 -31.62
CA GLU A 78 -0.19 -18.51 -30.76
C GLU A 78 0.53 -18.19 -29.44
N ILE A 79 -0.15 -18.43 -28.33
CA ILE A 79 0.37 -18.27 -26.98
C ILE A 79 0.61 -19.65 -26.40
N LYS A 80 1.83 -19.94 -25.96
CA LYS A 80 2.17 -21.20 -25.30
C LYS A 80 2.60 -20.94 -23.88
N ILE A 81 2.04 -21.69 -22.95
CA ILE A 81 2.44 -21.72 -21.54
C ILE A 81 2.92 -23.13 -21.22
N ASN A 82 4.17 -23.26 -20.73
CA ASN A 82 4.81 -24.55 -20.46
C ASN A 82 4.75 -25.50 -21.68
N GLY A 83 4.97 -24.97 -22.87
CA GLY A 83 4.97 -25.73 -24.14
C GLY A 83 3.59 -26.07 -24.71
N LYS A 84 2.49 -25.77 -24.00
CA LYS A 84 1.12 -26.04 -24.43
C LYS A 84 0.47 -24.77 -24.98
N VAL A 85 -0.22 -24.89 -26.11
CA VAL A 85 -1.02 -23.79 -26.69
C VAL A 85 -2.23 -23.55 -25.81
N VAL A 86 -2.43 -22.31 -25.40
CA VAL A 86 -3.53 -21.90 -24.54
C VAL A 86 -4.20 -20.62 -25.06
N ASN A 87 -5.49 -20.47 -24.77
CA ASN A 87 -6.28 -19.28 -25.05
C ASN A 87 -6.89 -18.67 -23.77
N SER A 88 -6.55 -19.24 -22.62
CA SER A 88 -7.01 -18.78 -21.31
C SER A 88 -5.97 -19.10 -20.25
N TYR A 89 -6.06 -18.43 -19.09
CA TYR A 89 -5.20 -18.65 -17.95
C TYR A 89 -5.99 -18.61 -16.66
N THR A 90 -5.71 -19.55 -15.76
CA THR A 90 -6.31 -19.63 -14.41
C THR A 90 -5.24 -19.25 -13.40
N PHE A 91 -5.53 -18.24 -12.57
CA PHE A 91 -4.59 -17.72 -11.58
C PHE A 91 -4.48 -18.67 -10.37
N LYS A 92 -3.25 -18.84 -9.86
CA LYS A 92 -2.96 -19.71 -8.71
C LYS A 92 -3.19 -19.02 -7.37
N GLN A 93 -3.07 -17.68 -7.31
CA GLN A 93 -3.22 -16.88 -6.10
C GLN A 93 -4.01 -15.60 -6.34
N ASP A 94 -4.33 -14.90 -5.26
CA ASP A 94 -4.95 -13.57 -5.31
C ASP A 94 -3.90 -12.50 -5.64
N TYR A 95 -4.35 -11.47 -6.33
CA TYR A 95 -3.54 -10.31 -6.68
C TYR A 95 -4.18 -9.04 -6.15
N TYR A 96 -3.37 -8.03 -5.91
CA TYR A 96 -3.80 -6.75 -5.37
C TYR A 96 -3.29 -5.61 -6.23
N TRP A 97 -4.02 -4.50 -6.21
CA TRP A 97 -3.63 -3.26 -6.85
C TRP A 97 -3.29 -2.25 -5.78
N MET A 98 -1.99 -2.11 -5.51
CA MET A 98 -1.48 -1.29 -4.41
C MET A 98 -1.11 0.10 -4.93
N MET A 99 -1.67 1.14 -4.31
CA MET A 99 -1.41 2.53 -4.71
C MET A 99 -0.95 3.35 -3.50
N GLY A 100 0.12 4.13 -3.69
CA GLY A 100 0.61 5.04 -2.66
C GLY A 100 -0.33 6.22 -2.44
N ASP A 101 -0.47 6.68 -1.20
CA ASP A 101 -1.32 7.84 -0.85
C ASP A 101 -0.81 9.12 -1.52
N ASN A 102 0.50 9.31 -1.59
CA ASN A 102 1.12 10.40 -2.34
C ASN A 102 1.23 10.02 -3.83
N ARG A 103 0.12 10.14 -4.54
CA ARG A 103 -0.06 9.71 -5.94
C ARG A 103 1.00 10.22 -6.90
N HIS A 104 1.49 11.45 -6.71
CA HIS A 104 2.49 12.07 -7.59
C HIS A 104 3.94 11.76 -7.21
N ASN A 105 4.15 11.12 -6.06
CA ASN A 105 5.47 10.72 -5.58
C ASN A 105 5.43 9.28 -5.06
N SER A 106 4.90 8.38 -5.88
CA SER A 106 4.80 6.96 -5.58
C SER A 106 5.09 6.13 -6.82
N LEU A 107 6.04 5.21 -6.70
CA LEU A 107 6.23 4.13 -7.64
C LEU A 107 5.36 2.97 -7.19
N ASP A 108 4.16 2.86 -7.74
CA ASP A 108 3.13 1.91 -7.31
C ASP A 108 2.57 1.06 -8.46
N ALA A 109 1.45 0.39 -8.23
CA ALA A 109 0.87 -0.55 -9.20
C ALA A 109 0.57 0.06 -10.56
N ARG A 110 0.40 1.38 -10.66
CA ARG A 110 0.27 2.08 -11.97
C ARG A 110 1.50 1.91 -12.85
N TYR A 111 2.63 1.55 -12.27
CA TYR A 111 3.92 1.38 -12.96
C TYR A 111 4.37 -0.09 -12.96
N PHE A 112 4.42 -0.77 -11.82
CA PHE A 112 4.90 -2.14 -11.73
C PHE A 112 3.80 -3.21 -11.89
N GLY A 113 2.52 -2.85 -11.83
CA GLY A 113 1.39 -3.76 -12.00
C GLY A 113 0.92 -4.43 -10.71
N TYR A 114 0.49 -5.67 -10.83
CA TYR A 114 -0.12 -6.42 -9.73
C TYR A 114 0.87 -6.82 -8.65
N THR A 115 0.41 -6.82 -7.41
CA THR A 115 1.12 -7.36 -6.25
C THR A 115 0.51 -8.70 -5.87
N PRO A 116 1.25 -9.82 -5.91
CA PRO A 116 0.73 -11.12 -5.52
C PRO A 116 0.56 -11.23 -4.00
N ALA A 117 -0.37 -12.08 -3.56
CA ALA A 117 -0.70 -12.23 -2.13
C ALA A 117 0.49 -12.62 -1.26
N ASP A 118 1.39 -13.44 -1.78
CA ASP A 118 2.60 -13.91 -1.10
C ASP A 118 3.69 -12.83 -0.92
N HIS A 119 3.56 -11.67 -1.59
CA HIS A 119 4.43 -10.51 -1.41
C HIS A 119 3.91 -9.54 -0.33
N ILE A 120 2.73 -9.79 0.25
CA ILE A 120 2.17 -8.94 1.30
C ILE A 120 2.77 -9.36 2.64
N VAL A 121 3.69 -8.53 3.15
CA VAL A 121 4.38 -8.78 4.43
C VAL A 121 3.48 -8.54 5.63
N GLY A 122 2.61 -7.52 5.57
CA GLY A 122 1.71 -7.19 6.67
C GLY A 122 0.94 -5.89 6.48
N LYS A 123 0.06 -5.63 7.43
CA LYS A 123 -0.74 -4.40 7.50
C LYS A 123 -0.39 -3.65 8.79
N PRO A 124 -0.08 -2.35 8.74
CA PRO A 124 0.07 -1.56 9.96
C PRO A 124 -1.27 -1.49 10.69
N ILE A 125 -1.27 -1.78 11.99
CA ILE A 125 -2.47 -1.76 12.83
C ILE A 125 -2.43 -0.69 13.90
N PHE A 126 -1.22 -0.20 14.24
CA PHE A 126 -1.02 0.71 15.35
C PHE A 126 0.17 1.65 15.12
N ILE A 127 -0.02 2.93 15.43
CA ILE A 127 1.02 3.97 15.41
C ILE A 127 1.31 4.35 16.85
N TRP A 128 2.47 4.00 17.37
CA TRP A 128 2.88 4.36 18.73
C TRP A 128 3.45 5.79 18.80
N MET A 129 4.14 6.25 17.73
CA MET A 129 4.72 7.59 17.61
C MET A 129 4.72 8.04 16.16
N SER A 130 4.55 9.35 15.90
CA SER A 130 4.62 9.96 14.59
C SER A 130 5.46 11.23 14.64
N LEU A 131 6.39 11.38 13.68
CA LEU A 131 7.26 12.54 13.55
C LEU A 131 7.08 13.21 12.19
N ASP A 132 7.06 14.53 12.16
CA ASP A 132 7.13 15.34 10.93
C ASP A 132 8.56 15.79 10.68
N TRP A 133 9.22 15.17 9.72
CA TRP A 133 10.58 15.50 9.36
C TRP A 133 10.74 16.86 8.69
N ASN A 134 9.66 17.41 8.12
CA ASN A 134 9.66 18.71 7.45
C ASN A 134 9.42 19.88 8.40
N ALA A 135 8.95 19.61 9.63
CA ALA A 135 8.70 20.64 10.61
C ALA A 135 9.99 21.25 11.15
N LYS A 136 10.03 22.57 11.26
CA LYS A 136 11.16 23.31 11.86
C LYS A 136 11.04 23.31 13.37
N GLY A 137 12.14 23.00 14.05
CA GLY A 137 12.22 22.93 15.51
C GLY A 137 11.91 21.53 16.06
N LEU A 138 12.60 21.15 17.16
CA LEU A 138 12.53 19.81 17.71
C LEU A 138 11.13 19.45 18.21
N LEU A 139 10.47 20.35 18.94
CA LEU A 139 9.15 20.10 19.53
C LEU A 139 8.04 20.02 18.48
N ASN A 140 8.15 20.80 17.40
CA ASN A 140 7.15 20.83 16.32
C ASN A 140 7.18 19.55 15.45
N LYS A 141 8.23 18.74 15.58
CA LYS A 141 8.32 17.47 14.85
C LYS A 141 7.39 16.41 15.41
N PHE A 142 7.07 16.47 16.68
CA PHE A 142 6.17 15.50 17.29
C PHE A 142 4.73 15.77 16.90
N ARG A 143 4.02 14.71 16.52
CA ARG A 143 2.58 14.73 16.18
C ARG A 143 1.79 13.98 17.26
N PRO A 144 1.53 14.59 18.43
CA PRO A 144 0.89 13.91 19.55
C PRO A 144 -0.54 13.44 19.21
N GLU A 145 -1.22 14.11 18.29
CA GLU A 145 -2.54 13.70 17.79
C GLU A 145 -2.56 12.34 17.10
N ARG A 146 -1.37 11.86 16.67
CA ARG A 146 -1.19 10.56 16.02
C ARG A 146 -0.53 9.52 16.93
N PHE A 147 -0.23 9.87 18.18
CA PHE A 147 0.35 8.93 19.13
C PHE A 147 -0.71 7.96 19.64
N PHE A 148 -0.32 6.69 19.75
CA PHE A 148 -1.21 5.61 20.20
C PHE A 148 -2.50 5.54 19.40
N THR A 149 -2.38 5.59 18.07
CA THR A 149 -3.50 5.63 17.14
C THR A 149 -3.64 4.29 16.42
N THR A 150 -4.87 3.80 16.29
CA THR A 150 -5.15 2.61 15.48
C THR A 150 -5.26 2.96 14.00
N VAL A 151 -4.81 2.04 13.13
CA VAL A 151 -4.93 2.14 11.67
C VAL A 151 -5.94 1.10 11.22
N ASN A 152 -7.21 1.48 11.11
CA ASN A 152 -8.31 0.56 10.77
C ASN A 152 -8.89 0.76 9.36
N GLY A 153 -8.45 1.77 8.62
CA GLY A 153 -8.87 2.00 7.23
C GLY A 153 -10.31 2.50 7.05
N GLU A 154 -11.12 2.52 8.09
CA GLU A 154 -12.53 2.92 8.06
C GLU A 154 -12.77 4.12 8.99
N GLY A 155 -12.48 5.32 8.52
CA GLY A 155 -12.76 6.54 9.28
C GLY A 155 -11.53 7.24 9.85
N GLN A 156 -11.77 8.20 10.75
CA GLN A 156 -10.71 8.99 11.37
C GLN A 156 -9.94 8.16 12.40
N PRO A 157 -8.61 8.18 12.38
CA PRO A 157 -7.81 7.46 13.37
C PRO A 157 -8.11 8.00 14.78
N GLN A 158 -8.39 7.10 15.72
CA GLN A 158 -8.63 7.45 17.12
C GLN A 158 -7.33 7.32 17.90
N SER A 159 -6.92 8.41 18.56
CA SER A 159 -5.75 8.42 19.43
C SER A 159 -6.13 8.02 20.86
N TYR A 160 -5.46 7.03 21.38
CA TYR A 160 -5.57 6.59 22.77
C TYR A 160 -4.55 7.25 23.69
N PHE A 161 -3.79 8.23 23.22
CA PHE A 161 -2.71 8.89 23.94
C PHE A 161 -3.15 9.48 25.28
N LYS A 162 -4.34 10.10 25.33
CA LYS A 162 -4.90 10.64 26.59
C LYS A 162 -5.10 9.57 27.66
N TYR A 163 -5.54 8.37 27.28
CA TYR A 163 -5.72 7.26 28.22
C TYR A 163 -4.38 6.71 28.70
N PHE A 164 -3.40 6.64 27.83
CA PHE A 164 -2.02 6.31 28.19
C PHE A 164 -1.47 7.28 29.24
N LEU A 165 -1.66 8.59 29.09
CA LEU A 165 -1.21 9.59 30.07
C LEU A 165 -1.92 9.42 31.40
N ILE A 166 -3.21 9.11 31.43
CA ILE A 166 -3.97 8.85 32.65
C ILE A 166 -3.42 7.61 33.39
N LEU A 167 -3.17 6.52 32.66
CA LEU A 167 -2.58 5.31 33.24
C LEU A 167 -1.17 5.56 33.78
N LEU A 168 -0.37 6.32 33.05
CA LEU A 168 1.00 6.69 33.46
C LEU A 168 0.98 7.54 34.73
N ALA A 169 0.10 8.54 34.80
CA ALA A 169 -0.09 9.36 35.99
C ALA A 169 -0.57 8.51 37.18
N GLY A 170 -1.50 7.59 36.96
CA GLY A 170 -1.96 6.64 37.96
C GLY A 170 -0.84 5.74 38.48
N TYR A 171 0.02 5.25 37.60
CA TYR A 171 1.19 4.45 37.96
C TYR A 171 2.16 5.23 38.88
N PHE A 172 2.52 6.46 38.52
CA PHE A 172 3.40 7.30 39.34
C PHE A 172 2.79 7.68 40.69
N ALA A 173 1.48 7.98 40.71
CA ALA A 173 0.77 8.24 41.96
C ALA A 173 0.75 7.01 42.89
N TRP A 174 0.53 5.81 42.32
CA TRP A 174 0.61 4.54 43.03
C TRP A 174 2.02 4.26 43.58
N ASP A 175 3.06 4.44 42.76
CA ASP A 175 4.45 4.20 43.16
C ASP A 175 4.87 5.17 44.30
N TRP A 176 4.52 6.45 44.19
CA TRP A 176 4.71 7.45 45.23
C TRP A 176 4.01 7.07 46.53
N TYR A 177 2.74 6.64 46.45
CA TYR A 177 1.97 6.19 47.60
C TYR A 177 2.62 4.98 48.28
N ARG A 178 3.03 3.98 47.52
CA ARG A 178 3.76 2.80 48.05
C ARG A 178 5.07 3.18 48.71
N SER A 179 5.81 4.08 48.12
CA SER A 179 7.10 4.56 48.64
C SER A 179 6.91 5.30 49.95
N LYS A 180 5.88 6.14 50.10
CA LYS A 180 5.55 6.80 51.37
C LYS A 180 5.12 5.81 52.46
N LYS A 181 4.32 4.81 52.09
CA LYS A 181 3.90 3.79 53.07
C LYS A 181 5.08 3.00 53.61
N LYS A 182 6.00 2.57 52.73
CA LYS A 182 7.23 1.86 53.16
C LYS A 182 8.08 2.69 54.11
N LYS A 183 8.27 4.00 53.84
CA LYS A 183 9.03 4.87 54.77
C LYS A 183 8.38 4.96 56.14
N LYS A 184 7.05 5.10 56.20
CA LYS A 184 6.33 5.20 57.46
C LYS A 184 6.40 3.92 58.30
N ASP A 185 6.41 2.75 57.65
CA ASP A 185 6.55 1.45 58.30
C ASP A 185 7.98 1.22 58.81
N THR A 186 9.00 1.84 58.20
CA THR A 186 10.41 1.75 58.61
C THR A 186 10.72 2.72 59.78
N ASP A 187 10.02 3.87 59.87
CA ASP A 187 10.20 4.86 60.93
C ASP A 187 9.44 4.45 62.23
N LEU A 188 8.68 3.36 62.20
CA LEU A 188 7.92 2.82 63.36
C LEU A 188 8.59 1.58 64.00
N LEU A 189 9.72 1.12 63.48
CA LEU A 189 10.56 0.04 64.00
C LEU A 189 11.86 0.59 64.61
#